data_aa7b2f5dfb1eb67da4c71b3befec8513
#
_entry.id   aa7b2f5dfb1eb67da4c71b3befec8513
#
_cell.length_a   1.000
_cell.length_b   1.000
_cell.length_c   1.000
_cell.angle_alpha   90.00
_cell.angle_beta   90.00
_cell.angle_gamma   90.00
#
_symmetry.space_group_name_H-M   'P 1'
#
loop_
_entity.id
_entity.type
_entity.pdbx_description
1 polymer ?
#
loop_
_entity_poly.entity_id
_entity_poly.type
_entity_poly.pdbx_seq_one_letter_code
_entity_poly.pdbx_strand_id
1 'polypeptide(L)'
;MGNRGVKDEKISWKHITAAGGIGILLFYGNGWLLGMNVATTLRAALYTATLLVGFLGMLAAGLWSSRLLKNRMTDDPFNAENESFMQETRLLKNDDSFNFPTEFVFRRRRHSGWINVVNPFRASIVLGTPGSGKSYALINNYIKQAIEKGYALYVYDFKFDDLSVIAYNHLRKNLKAYGATPPRFYVINFDDPRRSHRCNPLAPNLMSDITDAYEASYVIMLNLNRSWIQKQGDFFVESPIVLLAAIIWFLKIYDGGKYCTFPHAIELLNKPYEDLFTVLMAHEELENYLSPFVDAWKGGAAEQLMGQIASAKIPLSRMISPQLYWVMSGDDFTLDINNPEEPKILCVGNNPDRQNIYGAALGLYNSRIVKLINRKKQLKSCVVIDELPTIYFRGLDNLIATARSNKVAVCLGFQDFSQLKRDYGDKEAAVIQNTVGNIFSGQVVGETARTLSERFGKIVQKRQSVSINRSDTSTSINTQLDSLIPASKISTLSQSVFVGAVSDNFGEEIEQKIFHARIVVDNDAVKKEMAEYKPIPEISSFLDASGRDIMQEKIKENYRRIKQDALDIIETEMKRIEKDEKLAETLLGKTE
;
A
#
# COMPACT_ATOMS: atom_id res chain seq x y z
N MET A 1 9.27 -15.77 -28.89
CA MET A 1 10.21 -16.09 -30.00
C MET A 1 10.29 -14.84 -30.86
N GLY A 2 11.35 -14.08 -30.71
CA GLY A 2 11.50 -12.83 -31.44
C GLY A 2 11.84 -13.09 -32.90
N ASN A 3 11.07 -12.50 -33.76
CA ASN A 3 11.30 -12.48 -35.20
C ASN A 3 12.60 -11.70 -35.45
N ARG A 4 13.68 -12.43 -35.73
CA ARG A 4 14.90 -11.83 -36.28
C ARG A 4 14.58 -11.39 -37.70
N GLY A 5 14.18 -10.12 -37.85
CA GLY A 5 14.12 -9.49 -39.15
C GLY A 5 15.48 -9.61 -39.84
N VAL A 6 15.47 -10.14 -41.04
CA VAL A 6 16.59 -10.15 -41.96
C VAL A 6 17.15 -8.73 -42.02
N LYS A 7 18.43 -8.56 -41.67
CA LYS A 7 19.16 -7.33 -41.85
C LYS A 7 19.26 -7.06 -43.37
N ASP A 8 18.31 -6.32 -43.90
CA ASP A 8 18.46 -5.73 -45.23
C ASP A 8 19.67 -4.80 -45.17
N GLU A 9 20.57 -4.98 -46.14
CA GLU A 9 21.70 -4.11 -46.34
C GLU A 9 21.23 -2.66 -46.35
N LYS A 10 21.87 -1.85 -45.51
CA LYS A 10 21.46 -0.46 -45.27
C LYS A 10 21.63 0.42 -46.50
N ILE A 11 20.63 0.43 -47.39
CA ILE A 11 20.52 1.45 -48.43
C ILE A 11 20.39 2.82 -47.70
N SER A 12 21.41 3.62 -47.80
CA SER A 12 21.43 4.96 -47.20
C SER A 12 21.12 6.02 -48.27
N TRP A 13 20.77 7.22 -47.86
CA TRP A 13 20.59 8.37 -48.76
C TRP A 13 21.84 8.61 -49.66
N LYS A 14 23.04 8.26 -49.18
CA LYS A 14 24.28 8.33 -49.95
C LYS A 14 24.27 7.42 -51.18
N HIS A 15 23.71 6.22 -51.07
CA HIS A 15 23.61 5.30 -52.21
C HIS A 15 22.55 5.77 -53.22
N ILE A 16 21.48 6.36 -52.75
CA ILE A 16 20.42 6.90 -53.61
C ILE A 16 20.89 8.12 -54.38
N THR A 17 21.56 9.06 -53.69
CA THR A 17 22.10 10.24 -54.36
C THR A 17 23.23 9.90 -55.34
N ALA A 18 24.08 8.91 -55.03
CA ALA A 18 25.11 8.43 -55.93
C ALA A 18 24.49 7.79 -57.19
N ALA A 19 23.56 6.83 -57.02
CA ALA A 19 22.91 6.15 -58.15
C ALA A 19 22.10 7.14 -59.02
N GLY A 20 21.35 8.06 -58.37
CA GLY A 20 20.60 9.10 -59.09
C GLY A 20 21.47 10.10 -59.80
N GLY A 21 22.53 10.62 -59.17
CA GLY A 21 23.46 11.56 -59.72
C GLY A 21 24.22 10.98 -60.93
N ILE A 22 24.80 9.80 -60.75
CA ILE A 22 25.45 9.09 -61.88
C ILE A 22 24.44 8.77 -62.98
N GLY A 23 23.24 8.35 -62.66
CA GLY A 23 22.16 8.08 -63.61
C GLY A 23 21.81 9.31 -64.47
N ILE A 24 21.62 10.49 -63.85
CA ILE A 24 21.34 11.76 -64.53
C ILE A 24 22.51 12.16 -65.41
N LEU A 25 23.75 12.05 -64.90
CA LEU A 25 24.95 12.42 -65.62
C LEU A 25 25.16 11.55 -66.88
N LEU A 26 24.89 10.24 -66.77
CA LEU A 26 24.96 9.32 -67.89
C LEU A 26 23.82 9.51 -68.89
N PHE A 27 22.63 9.87 -68.44
CA PHE A 27 21.45 10.05 -69.29
C PHE A 27 21.47 11.36 -70.05
N TYR A 28 21.79 12.47 -69.42
CA TYR A 28 21.80 13.80 -70.04
C TYR A 28 23.20 14.28 -70.50
N GLY A 29 24.26 13.76 -69.89
CA GLY A 29 25.64 14.17 -70.19
C GLY A 29 26.28 13.38 -71.35
N ASN A 30 25.62 12.41 -71.94
CA ASN A 30 26.17 11.52 -72.96
C ASN A 30 26.33 12.18 -74.36
N GLY A 31 25.93 13.44 -74.50
CA GLY A 31 26.03 14.17 -75.77
C GLY A 31 27.45 14.29 -76.36
N TRP A 32 28.47 14.19 -75.48
CA TRP A 32 29.88 14.22 -75.90
C TRP A 32 30.27 13.00 -76.76
N LEU A 33 29.54 11.84 -76.57
CA LEU A 33 29.76 10.63 -77.38
C LEU A 33 29.44 10.86 -78.86
N LEU A 34 28.58 11.84 -79.18
CA LEU A 34 28.23 12.18 -80.56
C LEU A 34 29.39 12.84 -81.30
N GLY A 35 30.36 13.50 -80.61
CA GLY A 35 31.54 14.10 -81.14
C GLY A 35 32.75 13.17 -81.28
N MET A 36 32.66 11.92 -80.87
CA MET A 36 33.78 10.96 -80.94
C MET A 36 34.02 10.49 -82.37
N ASN A 37 35.29 10.37 -82.76
CA ASN A 37 35.74 9.96 -84.11
C ASN A 37 35.84 8.42 -84.18
N VAL A 38 34.75 7.71 -84.07
CA VAL A 38 34.59 6.25 -84.14
C VAL A 38 33.53 5.86 -85.14
N ALA A 39 33.50 4.59 -85.58
CA ALA A 39 32.53 4.08 -86.50
C ALA A 39 31.09 4.36 -86.01
N THR A 40 30.18 4.74 -86.91
CA THR A 40 28.81 5.19 -86.64
C THR A 40 28.01 4.15 -85.86
N THR A 41 28.19 2.87 -86.17
CA THR A 41 27.52 1.75 -85.47
C THR A 41 27.99 1.61 -84.02
N LEU A 42 29.31 1.78 -83.77
CA LEU A 42 29.87 1.73 -82.42
C LEU A 42 29.44 2.96 -81.60
N ARG A 43 29.38 4.14 -82.18
CA ARG A 43 28.93 5.38 -81.58
C ARG A 43 27.45 5.28 -81.16
N ALA A 44 26.61 4.78 -82.02
CA ALA A 44 25.19 4.54 -81.74
C ALA A 44 25.00 3.51 -80.61
N ALA A 45 25.77 2.43 -80.62
CA ALA A 45 25.75 1.42 -79.57
C ALA A 45 26.15 1.97 -78.20
N LEU A 46 27.25 2.75 -78.15
CA LEU A 46 27.72 3.40 -76.90
C LEU A 46 26.72 4.44 -76.36
N TYR A 47 26.14 5.25 -77.27
CA TYR A 47 25.15 6.21 -76.90
C TYR A 47 23.88 5.58 -76.34
N THR A 48 23.34 4.56 -76.95
CA THR A 48 22.16 3.82 -76.46
C THR A 48 22.45 3.06 -75.19
N ALA A 49 23.67 2.47 -75.04
CA ALA A 49 24.07 1.76 -73.80
C ALA A 49 24.17 2.72 -72.61
N THR A 50 24.79 3.94 -72.80
CA THR A 50 24.91 4.94 -71.71
C THR A 50 23.54 5.53 -71.33
N LEU A 51 22.66 5.77 -72.30
CA LEU A 51 21.26 6.14 -72.04
C LEU A 51 20.53 5.09 -71.20
N LEU A 52 20.64 3.82 -71.58
CA LEU A 52 19.98 2.73 -70.88
C LEU A 52 20.51 2.58 -69.44
N VAL A 53 21.84 2.60 -69.24
CA VAL A 53 22.49 2.53 -67.92
C VAL A 53 22.07 3.76 -67.08
N GLY A 54 22.06 4.95 -67.65
CA GLY A 54 21.59 6.16 -66.97
C GLY A 54 20.16 6.09 -66.53
N PHE A 55 19.28 5.59 -67.42
CA PHE A 55 17.86 5.36 -67.09
C PHE A 55 17.66 4.36 -65.98
N LEU A 56 18.37 3.21 -66.04
CA LEU A 56 18.31 2.19 -64.99
C LEU A 56 18.83 2.70 -63.64
N GLY A 57 19.86 3.56 -63.65
CA GLY A 57 20.38 4.22 -62.44
C GLY A 57 19.33 5.15 -61.79
N MET A 58 18.65 5.98 -62.62
CA MET A 58 17.57 6.85 -62.14
C MET A 58 16.38 6.03 -61.57
N LEU A 59 16.03 4.97 -62.26
CA LEU A 59 14.92 4.07 -61.87
C LEU A 59 15.25 3.36 -60.54
N ALA A 60 16.49 2.89 -60.36
CA ALA A 60 16.94 2.28 -59.11
C ALA A 60 16.93 3.31 -57.97
N ALA A 61 17.41 4.55 -58.20
CA ALA A 61 17.35 5.61 -57.21
C ALA A 61 15.93 5.98 -56.80
N GLY A 62 15.00 6.02 -57.74
CA GLY A 62 13.56 6.23 -57.49
C GLY A 62 12.93 5.13 -56.65
N LEU A 63 13.21 3.87 -56.97
CA LEU A 63 12.73 2.70 -56.20
C LEU A 63 13.30 2.68 -54.79
N TRP A 64 14.59 2.97 -54.64
CA TRP A 64 15.22 3.02 -53.30
C TRP A 64 14.73 4.22 -52.48
N SER A 65 14.51 5.36 -53.08
CA SER A 65 13.87 6.52 -52.43
C SER A 65 12.46 6.20 -51.94
N SER A 66 11.66 5.56 -52.77
CA SER A 66 10.32 5.14 -52.44
C SER A 66 10.33 4.12 -51.26
N ARG A 67 11.26 3.16 -51.26
CA ARG A 67 11.43 2.22 -50.17
C ARG A 67 11.84 2.91 -48.87
N LEU A 68 12.77 3.86 -48.92
CA LEU A 68 13.27 4.56 -47.74
C LEU A 68 12.22 5.51 -47.16
N LEU A 69 11.43 6.17 -48.00
CA LEU A 69 10.27 6.97 -47.60
C LEU A 69 9.14 6.10 -47.00
N LYS A 70 8.80 4.96 -47.63
CA LYS A 70 7.83 4.02 -47.12
C LYS A 70 8.23 3.48 -45.74
N ASN A 71 9.49 3.07 -45.54
CA ASN A 71 9.98 2.62 -44.24
C ASN A 71 9.90 3.70 -43.14
N ARG A 72 10.03 4.98 -43.50
CA ARG A 72 9.82 6.11 -42.57
C ARG A 72 8.35 6.41 -42.31
N MET A 73 7.47 6.15 -43.26
CA MET A 73 6.01 6.35 -43.11
C MET A 73 5.29 5.17 -42.45
N THR A 74 5.90 3.97 -42.42
CA THR A 74 5.36 2.77 -41.78
C THR A 74 5.75 2.63 -40.30
N ASP A 75 6.61 3.48 -39.77
CA ASP A 75 6.79 3.60 -38.32
C ASP A 75 5.50 4.15 -37.72
N ASP A 76 4.56 3.26 -37.37
CA ASP A 76 3.38 3.61 -36.60
C ASP A 76 3.85 4.09 -35.22
N PRO A 77 3.69 5.38 -34.91
CA PRO A 77 4.12 5.91 -33.62
C PRO A 77 3.38 5.27 -32.45
N PHE A 78 2.25 4.57 -32.69
CA PHE A 78 1.51 3.84 -31.67
C PHE A 78 1.99 2.39 -31.47
N ASN A 79 2.60 1.75 -32.49
CA ASN A 79 3.07 0.36 -32.38
C ASN A 79 4.47 0.21 -31.78
N ALA A 80 5.31 1.24 -31.86
CA ALA A 80 6.65 1.20 -31.29
C ALA A 80 6.65 1.40 -29.76
N GLU A 81 5.66 2.11 -29.24
CA GLU A 81 5.56 2.53 -27.84
C GLU A 81 4.07 2.61 -27.45
N ASN A 82 3.46 1.47 -27.10
CA ASN A 82 2.05 1.41 -26.67
C ASN A 82 1.73 2.28 -25.44
N GLU A 83 2.73 2.82 -24.78
CA GLU A 83 2.60 3.75 -23.66
C GLU A 83 2.71 5.22 -24.04
N SER A 84 2.91 5.52 -25.34
CA SER A 84 3.06 6.90 -25.82
C SER A 84 1.69 7.53 -26.09
N PHE A 85 1.02 7.93 -25.05
CA PHE A 85 -0.24 8.67 -25.10
C PHE A 85 -0.14 10.00 -24.35
N MET A 86 -1.04 10.94 -24.69
CA MET A 86 -1.08 12.24 -23.99
C MET A 86 -1.55 12.04 -22.57
N GLN A 87 -0.88 12.70 -21.63
CA GLN A 87 -1.17 12.66 -20.21
C GLN A 87 -1.51 14.06 -19.68
N GLU A 88 -2.03 14.15 -18.46
CA GLU A 88 -2.43 15.43 -17.88
C GLU A 88 -1.22 16.33 -17.65
N THR A 89 -1.27 17.53 -18.23
CA THR A 89 -0.21 18.53 -18.13
C THR A 89 -0.55 19.67 -17.18
N ARG A 90 -1.84 19.82 -16.81
CA ARG A 90 -2.30 20.88 -15.93
C ARG A 90 -2.10 20.48 -14.47
N LEU A 91 -1.68 21.43 -13.65
CA LEU A 91 -1.72 21.29 -12.19
C LEU A 91 -3.14 21.60 -11.69
N LEU A 92 -3.84 20.57 -11.21
CA LEU A 92 -5.16 20.71 -10.61
C LEU A 92 -5.01 20.66 -9.09
N LYS A 93 -4.85 21.84 -8.48
CA LYS A 93 -4.59 21.97 -7.04
C LYS A 93 -5.83 22.51 -6.33
N ASN A 94 -6.28 21.80 -5.30
CA ASN A 94 -7.30 22.26 -4.36
C ASN A 94 -6.82 22.06 -2.91
N ASP A 95 -7.65 22.39 -1.92
CA ASP A 95 -7.32 22.30 -0.49
C ASP A 95 -7.04 20.87 -0.02
N ASP A 96 -7.55 19.87 -0.75
CA ASP A 96 -7.45 18.47 -0.36
C ASP A 96 -6.54 17.64 -1.30
N SER A 97 -6.23 18.13 -2.52
CA SER A 97 -5.51 17.37 -3.55
C SER A 97 -4.07 17.00 -3.17
N PHE A 98 -3.59 15.86 -3.68
CA PHE A 98 -2.18 15.51 -3.71
C PHE A 98 -1.67 15.55 -5.14
N ASN A 99 -0.59 16.24 -5.40
CA ASN A 99 -0.11 16.53 -6.74
C ASN A 99 1.35 16.09 -6.88
N PHE A 100 1.65 15.36 -7.97
CA PHE A 100 2.98 14.82 -8.23
C PHE A 100 3.45 15.32 -9.60
N PRO A 101 4.58 16.04 -9.65
CA PRO A 101 5.16 16.46 -10.92
C PRO A 101 5.71 15.25 -11.67
N THR A 102 5.50 15.23 -12.98
CA THR A 102 5.89 14.09 -13.81
C THR A 102 6.58 14.51 -15.09
N GLU A 103 7.36 13.56 -15.64
CA GLU A 103 7.85 13.59 -17.01
C GLU A 103 7.36 12.33 -17.75
N PHE A 104 6.89 12.52 -18.96
CA PHE A 104 6.45 11.44 -19.85
C PHE A 104 6.89 11.68 -21.29
N VAL A 105 6.90 10.61 -22.08
CA VAL A 105 7.23 10.66 -23.50
C VAL A 105 5.94 10.58 -24.32
N PHE A 106 5.75 11.55 -25.21
CA PHE A 106 4.67 11.52 -26.19
C PHE A 106 5.19 11.98 -27.56
N ARG A 107 4.92 11.24 -28.61
CA ARG A 107 5.42 11.47 -29.97
C ARG A 107 6.93 11.72 -30.01
N ARG A 108 7.70 10.89 -29.30
CA ARG A 108 9.18 10.95 -29.18
C ARG A 108 9.72 12.22 -28.51
N ARG A 109 8.88 13.04 -27.88
CA ARG A 109 9.29 14.22 -27.12
C ARG A 109 8.99 14.05 -25.65
N ARG A 110 9.85 14.58 -24.80
CA ARG A 110 9.59 14.65 -23.36
C ARG A 110 8.65 15.81 -23.07
N HIS A 111 7.70 15.55 -22.21
CA HIS A 111 6.72 16.52 -21.73
C HIS A 111 6.72 16.48 -20.21
N SER A 112 6.53 17.64 -19.60
CA SER A 112 6.24 17.76 -18.18
C SER A 112 4.73 17.65 -17.98
N GLY A 113 4.32 17.03 -16.88
CA GLY A 113 2.92 16.86 -16.54
C GLY A 113 2.70 16.71 -15.04
N TRP A 114 1.49 16.38 -14.69
CA TRP A 114 1.07 16.21 -13.30
C TRP A 114 0.19 14.99 -13.13
N ILE A 115 0.41 14.24 -12.06
CA ILE A 115 -0.58 13.30 -11.55
C ILE A 115 -1.33 14.03 -10.44
N ASN A 116 -2.62 14.26 -10.63
CA ASN A 116 -3.45 15.02 -9.72
C ASN A 116 -4.44 14.10 -9.01
N VAL A 117 -4.21 13.81 -7.74
CA VAL A 117 -5.19 13.16 -6.87
C VAL A 117 -6.09 14.25 -6.29
N VAL A 118 -7.04 14.74 -7.08
CA VAL A 118 -7.93 15.84 -6.69
C VAL A 118 -8.90 15.44 -5.58
N ASN A 119 -9.20 14.14 -5.49
CA ASN A 119 -10.04 13.56 -4.43
C ASN A 119 -9.34 12.40 -3.72
N PRO A 120 -8.47 12.67 -2.74
CA PRO A 120 -7.75 11.64 -2.00
C PRO A 120 -8.66 10.76 -1.12
N PHE A 121 -9.91 11.22 -0.86
CA PHE A 121 -10.89 10.47 -0.08
C PHE A 121 -11.50 9.28 -0.83
N ARG A 122 -11.13 9.07 -2.09
CA ARG A 122 -11.43 7.86 -2.87
C ARG A 122 -10.39 6.78 -2.72
N ALA A 123 -9.54 6.88 -1.72
CA ALA A 123 -8.40 6.04 -1.42
C ALA A 123 -7.40 5.87 -2.57
N SER A 124 -6.17 5.54 -2.23
CA SER A 124 -5.07 5.33 -3.17
C SER A 124 -4.37 4.01 -2.86
N ILE A 125 -4.06 3.23 -3.87
CA ILE A 125 -3.18 2.07 -3.79
C ILE A 125 -1.86 2.41 -4.48
N VAL A 126 -0.75 2.06 -3.82
CA VAL A 126 0.62 2.21 -4.33
C VAL A 126 1.29 0.85 -4.40
N LEU A 127 1.42 0.32 -5.61
CA LEU A 127 1.99 -1.00 -5.89
C LEU A 127 3.43 -0.91 -6.39
N GLY A 128 4.19 -1.97 -6.21
CA GLY A 128 5.50 -2.15 -6.85
C GLY A 128 6.44 -3.03 -6.03
N THR A 129 7.30 -3.73 -6.71
CA THR A 129 8.37 -4.53 -6.10
C THR A 129 9.35 -3.67 -5.28
N PRO A 130 10.13 -4.27 -4.37
CA PRO A 130 11.21 -3.56 -3.68
C PRO A 130 12.13 -2.84 -4.67
N GLY A 131 12.47 -1.58 -4.38
CA GLY A 131 13.30 -0.77 -5.26
C GLY A 131 12.57 -0.05 -6.41
N SER A 132 11.25 -0.24 -6.59
CA SER A 132 10.47 0.49 -7.60
C SER A 132 10.34 2.01 -7.33
N GLY A 133 10.67 2.45 -6.12
CA GLY A 133 10.60 3.85 -5.70
C GLY A 133 9.28 4.26 -5.05
N LYS A 134 8.43 3.32 -4.63
CA LYS A 134 7.13 3.58 -3.97
C LYS A 134 7.23 4.58 -2.82
N SER A 135 8.00 4.23 -1.78
CA SER A 135 8.10 5.05 -0.58
C SER A 135 8.73 6.39 -0.91
N TYR A 136 9.82 6.40 -1.67
CA TYR A 136 10.56 7.61 -2.01
C TYR A 136 9.77 8.61 -2.88
N ALA A 137 9.14 8.14 -3.95
CA ALA A 137 8.46 9.03 -4.91
C ALA A 137 7.01 9.36 -4.51
N LEU A 138 6.30 8.43 -3.84
CA LEU A 138 4.88 8.57 -3.56
C LEU A 138 4.58 8.69 -2.07
N ILE A 139 4.88 7.67 -1.25
CA ILE A 139 4.42 7.63 0.15
C ILE A 139 4.97 8.80 0.96
N ASN A 140 6.28 9.11 0.81
CA ASN A 140 6.89 10.26 1.46
C ASN A 140 6.19 11.57 1.07
N ASN A 141 5.84 11.72 -0.21
CA ASN A 141 5.14 12.90 -0.69
C ASN A 141 3.67 12.96 -0.23
N TYR A 142 3.00 11.81 -0.04
CA TYR A 142 1.70 11.78 0.62
C TYR A 142 1.76 12.32 2.04
N ILE A 143 2.74 11.85 2.83
CA ILE A 143 2.95 12.32 4.21
C ILE A 143 3.24 13.83 4.24
N LYS A 144 4.16 14.30 3.38
CA LYS A 144 4.55 15.71 3.30
C LYS A 144 3.35 16.60 2.97
N GLN A 145 2.65 16.30 1.86
CA GLN A 145 1.51 17.09 1.41
C GLN A 145 0.31 17.02 2.38
N ALA A 146 0.08 15.88 3.04
CA ALA A 146 -0.94 15.76 4.08
C ALA A 146 -0.68 16.76 5.22
N ILE A 147 0.56 16.81 5.71
CA ILE A 147 0.95 17.74 6.78
C ILE A 147 0.89 19.20 6.31
N GLU A 148 1.39 19.51 5.11
CA GLU A 148 1.34 20.86 4.52
C GLU A 148 -0.09 21.38 4.35
N LYS A 149 -1.06 20.48 4.21
CA LYS A 149 -2.48 20.80 4.05
C LYS A 149 -3.30 20.66 5.33
N GLY A 150 -2.67 20.46 6.47
CA GLY A 150 -3.34 20.43 7.77
C GLY A 150 -4.18 19.18 8.04
N TYR A 151 -3.83 18.03 7.50
CA TYR A 151 -4.48 16.76 7.84
C TYR A 151 -4.00 16.24 9.21
N ALA A 152 -4.92 15.72 10.02
CA ALA A 152 -4.55 14.77 11.04
C ALA A 152 -4.01 13.50 10.36
N LEU A 153 -2.96 12.88 10.90
CA LEU A 153 -2.24 11.87 10.14
C LEU A 153 -1.99 10.61 10.97
N TYR A 154 -2.27 9.46 10.37
CA TYR A 154 -1.82 8.16 10.82
C TYR A 154 -0.83 7.58 9.84
N VAL A 155 0.33 7.14 10.33
CA VAL A 155 1.37 6.49 9.54
C VAL A 155 1.72 5.14 10.16
N TYR A 156 1.48 4.07 9.40
CA TYR A 156 2.07 2.77 9.70
C TYR A 156 3.42 2.66 8.99
N ASP A 157 4.48 2.63 9.79
CA ASP A 157 5.86 2.62 9.35
C ASP A 157 6.44 1.20 9.50
N PHE A 158 6.46 0.44 8.40
CA PHE A 158 6.88 -0.96 8.42
C PHE A 158 8.36 -1.13 8.79
N LYS A 159 9.17 -0.16 8.45
CA LYS A 159 10.61 -0.11 8.77
C LYS A 159 10.90 1.11 9.62
N PHE A 160 10.47 1.05 10.87
CA PHE A 160 10.66 2.17 11.77
C PHE A 160 12.17 2.55 11.86
N ASP A 161 12.58 3.84 11.70
CA ASP A 161 11.77 5.07 11.75
C ASP A 161 11.75 5.84 10.40
N ASP A 162 11.81 5.13 9.27
CA ASP A 162 11.95 5.75 7.93
C ASP A 162 10.87 6.82 7.63
N LEU A 163 9.58 6.48 7.82
CA LEU A 163 8.46 7.39 7.56
C LEU A 163 8.15 8.30 8.76
N SER A 164 8.35 7.79 9.95
CA SER A 164 8.04 8.49 11.20
C SER A 164 8.92 9.73 11.38
N VAL A 165 10.20 9.67 11.01
CA VAL A 165 11.13 10.82 11.01
C VAL A 165 10.68 11.89 10.02
N ILE A 166 10.19 11.49 8.84
CA ILE A 166 9.65 12.41 7.83
C ILE A 166 8.44 13.15 8.40
N ALA A 167 7.47 12.42 8.96
CA ALA A 167 6.26 13.00 9.55
C ALA A 167 6.62 13.98 10.69
N TYR A 168 7.52 13.59 11.59
CA TYR A 168 7.98 14.43 12.69
C TYR A 168 8.59 15.76 12.21
N ASN A 169 9.51 15.70 11.25
CA ASN A 169 10.22 16.88 10.77
C ASN A 169 9.32 17.80 9.91
N HIS A 170 8.44 17.21 9.10
CA HIS A 170 7.47 17.99 8.33
C HIS A 170 6.43 18.67 9.22
N LEU A 171 5.95 18.02 10.28
CA LEU A 171 5.09 18.68 11.25
C LEU A 171 5.77 19.92 11.86
N ARG A 172 7.03 19.78 12.29
CA ARG A 172 7.78 20.91 12.89
C ARG A 172 7.94 22.11 11.95
N LYS A 173 8.06 21.86 10.64
CA LYS A 173 8.17 22.90 9.62
C LYS A 173 6.81 23.55 9.27
N ASN A 174 5.70 22.81 9.42
CA ASN A 174 4.39 23.19 8.90
C ASN A 174 3.32 23.42 9.97
N LEU A 175 3.67 23.71 11.21
CA LEU A 175 2.70 23.96 12.31
C LEU A 175 1.66 25.03 11.94
N LYS A 176 2.04 26.03 11.15
CA LYS A 176 1.14 27.12 10.70
C LYS A 176 -0.02 26.61 9.83
N ALA A 177 0.10 25.47 9.18
CA ALA A 177 -0.96 24.89 8.35
C ALA A 177 -2.19 24.45 9.16
N TYR A 178 -2.05 24.32 10.48
CA TYR A 178 -3.08 23.84 11.38
C TYR A 178 -3.81 24.97 12.13
N GLY A 179 -3.46 26.22 11.88
CA GLY A 179 -4.13 27.36 12.50
C GLY A 179 -3.97 27.39 14.03
N ALA A 180 -5.10 27.52 14.73
CA ALA A 180 -5.11 27.68 16.20
C ALA A 180 -4.83 26.38 16.98
N THR A 181 -5.07 25.20 16.38
CA THR A 181 -4.98 23.91 17.07
C THR A 181 -3.97 23.00 16.33
N PRO A 182 -2.66 23.23 16.49
CA PRO A 182 -1.65 22.36 15.88
C PRO A 182 -1.68 20.97 16.50
N PRO A 183 -1.52 19.90 15.70
CA PRO A 183 -1.53 18.54 16.21
C PRO A 183 -0.28 18.26 17.05
N ARG A 184 -0.46 17.39 18.04
CA ARG A 184 0.67 16.80 18.76
C ARG A 184 1.20 15.58 18.01
N PHE A 185 2.51 15.35 18.10
CA PHE A 185 3.15 14.20 17.51
C PHE A 185 3.21 13.05 18.52
N TYR A 186 2.72 11.89 18.11
CA TYR A 186 2.79 10.67 18.91
C TYR A 186 3.43 9.55 18.09
N VAL A 187 4.14 8.67 18.78
CA VAL A 187 4.78 7.50 18.18
C VAL A 187 4.61 6.29 19.09
N ILE A 188 4.32 5.14 18.48
CA ILE A 188 4.33 3.83 19.12
C ILE A 188 5.48 3.02 18.54
N ASN A 189 6.39 2.58 19.42
CA ASN A 189 7.53 1.74 19.09
C ASN A 189 7.79 0.74 20.22
N PHE A 190 7.65 -0.54 19.92
CA PHE A 190 7.85 -1.60 20.90
C PHE A 190 9.32 -1.98 21.11
N ASP A 191 10.20 -1.67 20.15
CA ASP A 191 11.63 -2.00 20.26
C ASP A 191 12.38 -1.05 21.17
N ASP A 192 12.01 0.23 21.16
CA ASP A 192 12.60 1.25 22.04
C ASP A 192 11.50 2.02 22.79
N PRO A 193 11.11 1.54 23.98
CA PRO A 193 10.10 2.20 24.81
C PRO A 193 10.48 3.62 25.28
N ARG A 194 11.74 4.03 25.18
CA ARG A 194 12.15 5.43 25.47
C ARG A 194 11.64 6.38 24.40
N ARG A 195 11.57 5.90 23.17
CA ARG A 195 11.06 6.65 22.01
C ARG A 195 9.66 6.19 21.63
N SER A 196 8.87 5.83 22.62
CA SER A 196 7.49 5.41 22.47
C SER A 196 6.59 6.11 23.46
N HIS A 197 5.47 6.61 22.99
CA HIS A 197 4.34 6.91 23.84
C HIS A 197 3.65 5.60 24.25
N ARG A 198 2.86 5.68 25.29
CA ARG A 198 2.08 4.60 25.84
C ARG A 198 0.61 4.83 25.54
N CYS A 199 -0.07 3.84 25.02
CA CYS A 199 -1.49 3.95 24.73
C CYS A 199 -2.17 2.61 24.88
N ASN A 200 -3.28 2.59 25.61
CA ASN A 200 -4.11 1.41 25.78
C ASN A 200 -5.15 1.30 24.68
N PRO A 201 -5.02 0.35 23.73
CA PRO A 201 -6.01 0.17 22.65
C PRO A 201 -7.31 -0.48 23.12
N LEU A 202 -7.37 -0.99 24.37
CA LEU A 202 -8.56 -1.54 25.02
C LEU A 202 -9.10 -0.60 26.10
N ALA A 203 -8.83 0.70 26.01
CA ALA A 203 -9.37 1.65 26.97
C ALA A 203 -10.89 1.50 27.10
N PRO A 204 -11.43 1.49 28.34
CA PRO A 204 -12.84 1.19 28.61
C PRO A 204 -13.84 2.04 27.82
N ASN A 205 -13.52 3.31 27.58
CA ASN A 205 -14.31 4.27 26.83
C ASN A 205 -14.39 3.98 25.31
N LEU A 206 -13.53 3.10 24.80
CA LEU A 206 -13.53 2.68 23.40
C LEU A 206 -14.48 1.50 23.13
N MET A 207 -15.05 0.91 24.18
CA MET A 207 -15.94 -0.24 24.10
C MET A 207 -17.29 0.10 24.70
N SER A 208 -18.33 0.08 23.88
CA SER A 208 -19.72 0.31 24.28
C SER A 208 -20.50 -0.96 24.51
N ASP A 209 -20.10 -2.03 23.85
CA ASP A 209 -20.78 -3.31 23.82
C ASP A 209 -19.76 -4.46 23.79
N ILE A 210 -20.16 -5.67 24.24
CA ILE A 210 -19.28 -6.85 24.25
C ILE A 210 -18.79 -7.23 22.84
N THR A 211 -19.50 -6.85 21.80
CA THR A 211 -19.08 -7.03 20.41
C THR A 211 -17.80 -6.25 20.09
N ASP A 212 -17.53 -5.14 20.77
CA ASP A 212 -16.27 -4.41 20.64
C ASP A 212 -15.09 -5.21 21.22
N ALA A 213 -15.32 -5.97 22.29
CA ALA A 213 -14.33 -6.89 22.85
C ALA A 213 -14.09 -8.09 21.94
N TYR A 214 -15.16 -8.62 21.33
CA TYR A 214 -15.08 -9.69 20.33
C TYR A 214 -14.25 -9.26 19.12
N GLU A 215 -14.50 -8.08 18.57
CA GLU A 215 -13.70 -7.58 17.44
C GLU A 215 -12.22 -7.37 17.79
N ALA A 216 -11.93 -6.87 18.99
CA ALA A 216 -10.55 -6.77 19.46
C ALA A 216 -9.87 -8.13 19.51
N SER A 217 -10.54 -9.12 20.10
CA SER A 217 -10.05 -10.49 20.20
C SER A 217 -9.84 -11.11 18.82
N TYR A 218 -10.80 -10.93 17.93
CA TYR A 218 -10.77 -11.39 16.55
C TYR A 218 -9.51 -10.87 15.82
N VAL A 219 -9.27 -9.57 15.87
CA VAL A 219 -8.11 -8.96 15.21
C VAL A 219 -6.79 -9.47 15.79
N ILE A 220 -6.70 -9.59 17.12
CA ILE A 220 -5.50 -10.11 17.79
C ILE A 220 -5.21 -11.55 17.36
N MET A 221 -6.21 -12.43 17.47
CA MET A 221 -6.06 -13.86 17.21
C MET A 221 -5.74 -14.15 15.74
N LEU A 222 -6.35 -13.44 14.80
CA LEU A 222 -6.07 -13.61 13.38
C LEU A 222 -4.70 -13.08 12.96
N ASN A 223 -4.19 -12.02 13.59
CA ASN A 223 -2.81 -11.60 13.35
C ASN A 223 -1.77 -12.58 13.91
N LEU A 224 -2.06 -13.23 15.03
CA LEU A 224 -1.19 -14.25 15.60
C LEU A 224 -1.21 -15.57 14.79
N ASN A 225 -2.33 -15.87 14.16
CA ASN A 225 -2.52 -17.07 13.33
C ASN A 225 -3.22 -16.72 12.01
N ARG A 226 -2.47 -16.19 11.05
CA ARG A 226 -3.02 -15.72 9.75
C ARG A 226 -3.72 -16.79 8.93
N SER A 227 -3.37 -18.08 9.11
CA SER A 227 -4.09 -19.18 8.47
C SER A 227 -5.57 -19.27 8.90
N TRP A 228 -5.94 -18.67 10.04
CA TRP A 228 -7.31 -18.61 10.53
C TRP A 228 -8.20 -17.66 9.74
N ILE A 229 -7.63 -16.70 9.02
CA ILE A 229 -8.38 -15.78 8.14
C ILE A 229 -9.22 -16.55 7.11
N GLN A 230 -8.71 -17.70 6.64
CA GLN A 230 -9.41 -18.57 5.69
C GLN A 230 -10.28 -19.65 6.35
N LYS A 231 -10.25 -19.75 7.68
CA LYS A 231 -10.99 -20.77 8.48
C LYS A 231 -12.03 -20.15 9.41
N GLN A 232 -12.57 -19.00 9.05
CA GLN A 232 -13.61 -18.33 9.83
C GLN A 232 -14.83 -19.23 9.96
N GLY A 233 -15.40 -19.31 11.17
CA GLY A 233 -16.50 -20.22 11.49
C GLY A 233 -16.07 -21.62 11.92
N ASP A 234 -14.76 -21.94 11.90
CA ASP A 234 -14.24 -23.17 12.50
C ASP A 234 -14.25 -23.06 14.03
N PHE A 235 -14.70 -24.12 14.70
CA PHE A 235 -14.82 -24.15 16.16
C PHE A 235 -13.52 -23.84 16.90
N PHE A 236 -12.36 -24.34 16.42
CA PHE A 236 -11.06 -24.09 17.04
C PHE A 236 -10.50 -22.69 16.75
N VAL A 237 -11.09 -21.97 15.79
CA VAL A 237 -10.80 -20.56 15.53
C VAL A 237 -11.68 -19.66 16.39
N GLU A 238 -12.98 -19.96 16.46
CA GLU A 238 -13.94 -19.12 17.17
C GLU A 238 -13.81 -19.23 18.70
N SER A 239 -13.55 -20.42 19.24
CA SER A 239 -13.43 -20.61 20.70
C SER A 239 -12.37 -19.72 21.35
N PRO A 240 -11.11 -19.64 20.87
CA PRO A 240 -10.11 -18.73 21.44
C PRO A 240 -10.52 -17.25 21.38
N ILE A 241 -11.22 -16.86 20.31
CA ILE A 241 -11.69 -15.49 20.11
C ILE A 241 -12.75 -15.14 21.15
N VAL A 242 -13.73 -16.04 21.32
CA VAL A 242 -14.83 -15.87 22.30
C VAL A 242 -14.30 -15.83 23.74
N LEU A 243 -13.35 -16.72 24.08
CA LEU A 243 -12.75 -16.74 25.41
C LEU A 243 -11.99 -15.44 25.73
N LEU A 244 -11.16 -14.97 24.78
CA LEU A 244 -10.44 -13.71 24.95
C LEU A 244 -11.41 -12.51 25.02
N ALA A 245 -12.49 -12.54 24.24
CA ALA A 245 -13.54 -11.52 24.28
C ALA A 245 -14.21 -11.44 25.64
N ALA A 246 -14.56 -12.59 26.23
CA ALA A 246 -15.14 -12.66 27.56
C ALA A 246 -14.20 -12.09 28.63
N ILE A 247 -12.90 -12.40 28.55
CA ILE A 247 -11.89 -11.85 29.47
C ILE A 247 -11.75 -10.33 29.31
N ILE A 248 -11.69 -9.83 28.07
CA ILE A 248 -11.60 -8.37 27.82
C ILE A 248 -12.85 -7.66 28.35
N TRP A 249 -14.05 -8.23 28.11
CA TRP A 249 -15.28 -7.64 28.60
C TRP A 249 -15.38 -7.69 30.12
N PHE A 250 -14.97 -8.79 30.75
CA PHE A 250 -14.84 -8.86 32.21
C PHE A 250 -13.98 -7.71 32.76
N LEU A 251 -12.79 -7.50 32.20
CA LEU A 251 -11.90 -6.41 32.61
C LEU A 251 -12.52 -5.02 32.38
N LYS A 252 -13.40 -4.88 31.37
CA LYS A 252 -14.13 -3.65 31.08
C LYS A 252 -15.15 -3.31 32.17
N ILE A 253 -15.85 -4.31 32.69
CA ILE A 253 -16.89 -4.11 33.74
C ILE A 253 -16.32 -4.15 35.14
N TYR A 254 -15.20 -4.84 35.36
CA TYR A 254 -14.55 -4.99 36.65
C TYR A 254 -13.89 -3.68 37.11
N ASP A 255 -14.17 -3.23 38.33
CA ASP A 255 -13.59 -2.03 38.98
C ASP A 255 -13.57 -0.78 38.04
N GLY A 256 -14.67 -0.53 37.33
CA GLY A 256 -14.79 0.59 36.40
C GLY A 256 -13.84 0.53 35.20
N GLY A 257 -13.27 -0.64 34.90
CA GLY A 257 -12.36 -0.85 33.77
C GLY A 257 -10.91 -0.49 34.05
N LYS A 258 -10.52 -0.27 35.31
CA LYS A 258 -9.16 0.10 35.72
C LYS A 258 -8.09 -0.85 35.16
N TYR A 259 -8.39 -2.12 35.06
CA TYR A 259 -7.47 -3.15 34.59
C TYR A 259 -7.72 -3.56 33.12
N CYS A 260 -8.60 -2.84 32.40
CA CYS A 260 -8.95 -3.18 31.04
C CYS A 260 -7.84 -2.81 30.06
N THR A 261 -6.78 -3.60 30.07
CA THR A 261 -5.66 -3.50 29.12
C THR A 261 -5.34 -4.87 28.53
N PHE A 262 -4.73 -4.90 27.36
CA PHE A 262 -4.36 -6.17 26.73
C PHE A 262 -3.37 -7.00 27.56
N PRO A 263 -2.34 -6.43 28.22
CA PRO A 263 -1.50 -7.18 29.14
C PRO A 263 -2.25 -7.86 30.27
N HIS A 264 -3.23 -7.19 30.91
CA HIS A 264 -4.03 -7.82 31.97
C HIS A 264 -4.89 -8.98 31.42
N ALA A 265 -5.42 -8.84 30.20
CA ALA A 265 -6.19 -9.92 29.56
C ALA A 265 -5.32 -11.18 29.34
N ILE A 266 -4.07 -11.00 28.88
CA ILE A 266 -3.14 -12.12 28.75
C ILE A 266 -2.83 -12.77 30.11
N GLU A 267 -2.54 -11.98 31.12
CA GLU A 267 -2.18 -12.51 32.44
C GLU A 267 -3.35 -13.21 33.11
N LEU A 268 -4.59 -12.75 32.95
CA LEU A 268 -5.79 -13.46 33.40
C LEU A 268 -5.99 -14.79 32.68
N LEU A 269 -5.85 -14.80 31.35
CA LEU A 269 -5.97 -16.04 30.57
C LEU A 269 -4.97 -17.11 31.03
N ASN A 270 -3.81 -16.70 31.55
CA ASN A 270 -2.77 -17.61 32.02
C ASN A 270 -3.04 -18.21 33.43
N LYS A 271 -4.07 -17.74 34.13
CA LYS A 271 -4.45 -18.33 35.44
C LYS A 271 -5.02 -19.74 35.27
N PRO A 272 -5.12 -20.54 36.38
CA PRO A 272 -5.83 -21.80 36.36
C PRO A 272 -7.24 -21.60 35.80
N TYR A 273 -7.68 -22.50 34.93
CA TYR A 273 -8.96 -22.32 34.26
C TYR A 273 -10.16 -22.51 35.23
N GLU A 274 -9.97 -23.29 36.26
CA GLU A 274 -10.99 -23.50 37.31
C GLU A 274 -11.32 -22.17 37.99
N ASP A 275 -10.30 -21.42 38.42
CA ASP A 275 -10.47 -20.13 39.07
C ASP A 275 -11.00 -19.08 38.08
N LEU A 276 -10.44 -19.07 36.87
CA LEU A 276 -10.82 -18.13 35.82
C LEU A 276 -12.28 -18.28 35.43
N PHE A 277 -12.76 -19.50 35.15
CA PHE A 277 -14.15 -19.70 34.77
C PHE A 277 -15.09 -19.42 35.93
N THR A 278 -14.74 -19.78 37.16
CA THR A 278 -15.55 -19.46 38.35
C THR A 278 -15.75 -17.95 38.46
N VAL A 279 -14.69 -17.18 38.30
CA VAL A 279 -14.75 -15.70 38.34
C VAL A 279 -15.56 -15.12 37.18
N LEU A 280 -15.34 -15.59 35.97
CA LEU A 280 -16.05 -15.07 34.79
C LEU A 280 -17.55 -15.40 34.83
N MET A 281 -17.92 -16.59 35.28
CA MET A 281 -19.34 -17.04 35.41
C MET A 281 -20.10 -16.29 36.48
N ALA A 282 -19.44 -15.64 37.43
CA ALA A 282 -20.09 -14.80 38.41
C ALA A 282 -20.69 -13.51 37.85
N HIS A 283 -20.53 -13.27 36.51
CA HIS A 283 -21.05 -12.11 35.80
C HIS A 283 -22.06 -12.56 34.72
N GLU A 284 -23.33 -12.23 34.91
CA GLU A 284 -24.45 -12.61 34.03
C GLU A 284 -24.22 -12.25 32.55
N GLU A 285 -23.59 -11.11 32.27
CA GLU A 285 -23.32 -10.66 30.91
C GLU A 285 -22.39 -11.62 30.12
N LEU A 286 -21.61 -12.46 30.80
CA LEU A 286 -20.66 -13.39 30.21
C LEU A 286 -21.18 -14.81 30.04
N GLU A 287 -22.32 -15.14 30.62
CA GLU A 287 -22.87 -16.51 30.67
C GLU A 287 -22.95 -17.15 29.29
N ASN A 288 -23.56 -16.45 28.35
CA ASN A 288 -23.72 -16.95 26.97
C ASN A 288 -22.41 -17.16 26.22
N TYR A 289 -21.38 -16.35 26.53
CA TYR A 289 -20.04 -16.47 25.90
C TYR A 289 -19.23 -17.62 26.49
N LEU A 290 -19.53 -17.99 27.72
CA LEU A 290 -18.81 -19.03 28.46
C LEU A 290 -19.48 -20.40 28.41
N SER A 291 -20.77 -20.47 28.08
CA SER A 291 -21.53 -21.70 28.12
C SER A 291 -20.85 -22.87 27.39
N PRO A 292 -20.28 -22.73 26.17
CA PRO A 292 -19.60 -23.83 25.48
C PRO A 292 -18.39 -24.38 26.24
N PHE A 293 -17.70 -23.52 27.00
CA PHE A 293 -16.54 -23.93 27.82
C PHE A 293 -16.97 -24.58 29.12
N VAL A 294 -18.01 -24.03 29.75
CA VAL A 294 -18.57 -24.52 30.99
C VAL A 294 -19.25 -25.89 30.80
N ASP A 295 -19.97 -26.08 29.71
CA ASP A 295 -20.58 -27.34 29.34
C ASP A 295 -19.51 -28.42 29.12
N ALA A 296 -18.41 -28.10 28.48
CA ALA A 296 -17.26 -28.99 28.33
C ALA A 296 -16.61 -29.31 29.69
N TRP A 297 -16.49 -28.31 30.58
CA TRP A 297 -15.88 -28.44 31.89
C TRP A 297 -16.76 -29.33 32.80
N LYS A 298 -18.05 -29.00 32.95
CA LYS A 298 -19.01 -29.76 33.79
C LYS A 298 -19.37 -31.10 33.20
N GLY A 299 -19.41 -31.23 31.87
CA GLY A 299 -19.74 -32.46 31.14
C GLY A 299 -18.61 -33.49 31.07
N GLY A 300 -17.43 -33.22 31.69
CA GLY A 300 -16.33 -34.18 31.76
C GLY A 300 -15.50 -34.24 30.44
N ALA A 301 -15.68 -33.32 29.50
CA ALA A 301 -14.90 -33.21 28.26
C ALA A 301 -13.61 -32.40 28.48
N ALA A 302 -12.83 -32.70 29.49
CA ALA A 302 -11.67 -31.96 29.91
C ALA A 302 -10.59 -31.82 28.81
N GLU A 303 -10.37 -32.86 28.00
CA GLU A 303 -9.40 -32.81 26.88
C GLU A 303 -9.81 -31.79 25.83
N GLN A 304 -11.08 -31.68 25.48
CA GLN A 304 -11.60 -30.70 24.53
C GLN A 304 -11.45 -29.28 25.08
N LEU A 305 -11.82 -29.08 26.35
CA LEU A 305 -11.66 -27.79 27.04
C LEU A 305 -10.19 -27.35 27.05
N MET A 306 -9.27 -28.25 27.43
CA MET A 306 -7.85 -27.96 27.43
C MET A 306 -7.34 -27.59 26.03
N GLY A 307 -7.83 -28.27 24.98
CA GLY A 307 -7.50 -27.92 23.58
C GLY A 307 -7.96 -26.52 23.19
N GLN A 308 -9.16 -26.09 23.60
CA GLN A 308 -9.68 -24.74 23.35
C GLN A 308 -8.85 -23.68 24.07
N ILE A 309 -8.56 -23.90 25.35
CA ILE A 309 -7.74 -22.97 26.15
C ILE A 309 -6.32 -22.88 25.60
N ALA A 310 -5.71 -24.02 25.22
CA ALA A 310 -4.38 -24.04 24.63
C ALA A 310 -4.31 -23.29 23.30
N SER A 311 -5.35 -23.38 22.45
CA SER A 311 -5.44 -22.64 21.20
C SER A 311 -5.47 -21.13 21.41
N ALA A 312 -5.93 -20.63 22.56
CA ALA A 312 -5.84 -19.24 22.95
C ALA A 312 -4.47 -18.90 23.57
N LYS A 313 -4.03 -19.70 24.55
CA LYS A 313 -2.81 -19.43 25.34
C LYS A 313 -1.53 -19.45 24.49
N ILE A 314 -1.36 -20.43 23.60
CA ILE A 314 -0.14 -20.61 22.83
C ILE A 314 0.17 -19.41 21.92
N PRO A 315 -0.74 -18.89 21.09
CA PRO A 315 -0.46 -17.71 20.32
C PRO A 315 -0.21 -16.46 21.16
N LEU A 316 -1.01 -16.25 22.19
CA LEU A 316 -0.92 -15.08 23.07
C LEU A 316 0.34 -15.06 23.93
N SER A 317 0.90 -16.23 24.28
CA SER A 317 2.16 -16.30 25.03
C SER A 317 3.34 -15.62 24.30
N ARG A 318 3.29 -15.55 22.96
CA ARG A 318 4.30 -14.84 22.15
C ARG A 318 4.30 -13.34 22.39
N MET A 319 3.21 -12.79 22.92
CA MET A 319 3.07 -11.37 23.21
C MET A 319 3.44 -11.00 24.66
N ILE A 320 3.87 -11.97 25.47
CA ILE A 320 4.34 -11.72 26.84
C ILE A 320 5.72 -11.09 26.76
N SER A 321 5.76 -9.77 26.82
CA SER A 321 6.98 -8.98 26.76
C SER A 321 6.86 -7.76 27.68
N PRO A 322 7.88 -7.47 28.52
CA PRO A 322 7.87 -6.27 29.35
C PRO A 322 7.72 -4.97 28.56
N GLN A 323 8.31 -4.88 27.36
CA GLN A 323 8.22 -3.73 26.48
C GLN A 323 6.80 -3.54 25.92
N LEU A 324 6.18 -4.63 25.40
CA LEU A 324 4.78 -4.60 24.95
C LEU A 324 3.84 -4.19 26.09
N TYR A 325 4.02 -4.78 27.27
CA TYR A 325 3.21 -4.46 28.44
C TYR A 325 3.34 -3.00 28.83
N TRP A 326 4.56 -2.45 28.79
CA TRP A 326 4.80 -1.04 29.08
C TRP A 326 4.01 -0.13 28.13
N VAL A 327 4.14 -0.33 26.84
CA VAL A 327 3.52 0.52 25.81
C VAL A 327 1.99 0.39 25.81
N MET A 328 1.46 -0.84 25.92
CA MET A 328 0.03 -1.12 25.78
C MET A 328 -0.78 -0.94 27.07
N SER A 329 -0.16 -0.58 28.19
CA SER A 329 -0.84 -0.36 29.47
C SER A 329 -0.87 1.09 29.93
N GLY A 330 -0.43 2.04 29.11
CA GLY A 330 -0.44 3.46 29.45
C GLY A 330 -1.53 4.23 28.72
N ASP A 331 -1.64 5.52 29.02
CA ASP A 331 -2.70 6.42 28.59
C ASP A 331 -2.19 7.84 28.23
N ASP A 332 -0.98 7.93 27.66
CA ASP A 332 -0.38 9.21 27.29
C ASP A 332 -1.21 9.98 26.25
N PHE A 333 -2.03 9.28 25.44
CA PHE A 333 -2.92 9.86 24.44
C PHE A 333 -4.06 8.92 24.08
N THR A 334 -5.05 9.45 23.35
CA THR A 334 -6.22 8.73 22.83
C THR A 334 -6.12 8.50 21.32
N LEU A 335 -6.75 7.43 20.81
CA LEU A 335 -6.63 7.00 19.40
C LEU A 335 -7.54 7.77 18.41
N ASP A 336 -8.31 8.75 18.86
CA ASP A 336 -9.14 9.64 18.06
C ASP A 336 -8.31 10.76 17.41
N ILE A 337 -7.42 10.39 16.50
CA ILE A 337 -6.38 11.29 15.97
C ILE A 337 -6.89 12.54 15.27
N ASN A 338 -8.10 12.50 14.73
CA ASN A 338 -8.73 13.61 14.02
C ASN A 338 -9.76 14.39 14.87
N ASN A 339 -9.66 14.27 16.19
CA ASN A 339 -10.45 15.07 17.12
C ASN A 339 -10.14 16.57 16.96
N PRO A 340 -11.14 17.43 16.71
CA PRO A 340 -10.92 18.87 16.52
C PRO A 340 -10.29 19.57 17.72
N GLU A 341 -10.53 19.09 18.94
CA GLU A 341 -9.98 19.68 20.17
C GLU A 341 -8.53 19.28 20.41
N GLU A 342 -8.16 18.08 19.99
CA GLU A 342 -6.81 17.54 20.18
C GLU A 342 -6.37 16.73 18.96
N PRO A 343 -6.09 17.38 17.82
CA PRO A 343 -5.61 16.68 16.64
C PRO A 343 -4.24 16.06 16.88
N LYS A 344 -3.98 14.94 16.20
CA LYS A 344 -2.74 14.18 16.40
C LYS A 344 -2.13 13.77 15.07
N ILE A 345 -0.81 13.67 15.07
CA ILE A 345 -0.05 12.91 14.09
C ILE A 345 0.51 11.70 14.81
N LEU A 346 0.01 10.53 14.46
CA LEU A 346 0.38 9.27 15.08
C LEU A 346 1.19 8.41 14.10
N CYS A 347 2.42 8.09 14.47
CA CYS A 347 3.25 7.14 13.77
C CYS A 347 3.34 5.83 14.58
N VAL A 348 3.15 4.71 13.90
CA VAL A 348 3.17 3.39 14.52
C VAL A 348 4.21 2.54 13.82
N GLY A 349 5.28 2.24 14.54
CA GLY A 349 6.43 1.52 14.02
C GLY A 349 6.28 0.00 14.12
N ASN A 350 6.69 -0.70 13.07
CA ASN A 350 6.88 -2.14 13.09
C ASN A 350 8.37 -2.47 12.94
N ASN A 351 8.71 -3.72 13.22
CA ASN A 351 10.02 -4.30 12.98
C ASN A 351 9.85 -5.55 12.11
N PRO A 352 10.44 -5.61 10.91
CA PRO A 352 10.35 -6.77 10.03
C PRO A 352 10.75 -8.08 10.68
N ASP A 353 11.75 -8.07 11.57
CA ASP A 353 12.24 -9.27 12.27
C ASP A 353 11.25 -9.80 13.33
N ARG A 354 10.35 -8.94 13.83
CA ARG A 354 9.36 -9.24 14.87
C ARG A 354 7.92 -9.08 14.41
N GLN A 355 7.71 -9.00 13.10
CA GLN A 355 6.40 -8.75 12.48
C GLN A 355 5.29 -9.67 13.00
N ASN A 356 5.57 -10.96 13.20
CA ASN A 356 4.57 -11.94 13.65
C ASN A 356 4.07 -11.69 15.08
N ILE A 357 4.83 -10.97 15.89
CA ILE A 357 4.46 -10.62 17.26
C ILE A 357 3.82 -9.23 17.27
N TYR A 358 4.52 -8.25 16.75
CA TYR A 358 4.04 -6.87 16.76
C TYR A 358 2.80 -6.66 15.88
N GLY A 359 2.66 -7.45 14.80
CA GLY A 359 1.50 -7.38 13.91
C GLY A 359 0.15 -7.56 14.64
N ALA A 360 0.09 -8.35 15.70
CA ALA A 360 -1.14 -8.51 16.49
C ALA A 360 -1.48 -7.25 17.31
N ALA A 361 -0.49 -6.68 18.01
CA ALA A 361 -0.66 -5.42 18.73
C ALA A 361 -1.02 -4.27 17.78
N LEU A 362 -0.27 -4.14 16.67
CA LEU A 362 -0.47 -3.10 15.67
C LEU A 362 -1.81 -3.24 14.94
N GLY A 363 -2.24 -4.47 14.67
CA GLY A 363 -3.57 -4.74 14.11
C GLY A 363 -4.69 -4.25 15.02
N LEU A 364 -4.54 -4.42 16.34
CA LEU A 364 -5.50 -3.92 17.33
C LEU A 364 -5.55 -2.37 17.31
N TYR A 365 -4.41 -1.68 17.31
CA TYR A 365 -4.38 -0.23 17.17
C TYR A 365 -5.07 0.22 15.88
N ASN A 366 -4.73 -0.41 14.75
CA ASN A 366 -5.32 -0.06 13.45
C ASN A 366 -6.84 -0.22 13.43
N SER A 367 -7.37 -1.34 13.95
CA SER A 367 -8.82 -1.57 13.98
C SER A 367 -9.56 -0.51 14.82
N ARG A 368 -8.95 -0.06 15.92
CA ARG A 368 -9.52 1.00 16.76
C ARG A 368 -9.45 2.37 16.08
N ILE A 369 -8.30 2.71 15.52
CA ILE A 369 -8.10 3.98 14.82
C ILE A 369 -9.08 4.11 13.66
N VAL A 370 -9.22 3.09 12.80
CA VAL A 370 -10.13 3.11 11.65
C VAL A 370 -11.58 3.41 12.06
N LYS A 371 -12.06 2.85 13.17
CA LYS A 371 -13.39 3.15 13.70
C LYS A 371 -13.53 4.58 14.20
N LEU A 372 -12.50 5.10 14.86
CA LEU A 372 -12.54 6.42 15.49
C LEU A 372 -12.44 7.55 14.47
N ILE A 373 -11.57 7.41 13.47
CA ILE A 373 -11.36 8.45 12.44
C ILE A 373 -12.51 8.56 11.45
N ASN A 374 -13.27 7.48 11.26
CA ASN A 374 -14.36 7.43 10.28
C ASN A 374 -15.70 7.87 10.89
N ARG A 375 -15.68 8.98 11.62
CA ARG A 375 -16.85 9.58 12.26
C ARG A 375 -17.17 10.95 11.67
N LYS A 376 -18.44 11.35 11.77
CA LYS A 376 -18.88 12.69 11.34
C LYS A 376 -18.31 13.77 12.26
N LYS A 377 -18.15 14.99 11.73
CA LYS A 377 -17.71 16.19 12.46
C LYS A 377 -16.27 16.10 13.00
N GLN A 378 -15.44 15.22 12.44
CA GLN A 378 -14.02 15.16 12.73
C GLN A 378 -13.22 16.00 11.72
N LEU A 379 -11.95 16.30 12.04
CA LEU A 379 -11.04 16.94 11.11
C LEU A 379 -10.72 16.01 9.93
N LYS A 380 -10.38 16.60 8.79
CA LYS A 380 -9.85 15.81 7.67
C LYS A 380 -8.58 15.08 8.10
N SER A 381 -8.48 13.83 7.70
CA SER A 381 -7.37 12.96 8.12
C SER A 381 -6.83 12.14 6.96
N CYS A 382 -5.58 11.69 7.12
CA CYS A 382 -4.92 10.82 6.16
C CYS A 382 -4.36 9.59 6.88
N VAL A 383 -4.63 8.42 6.31
CA VAL A 383 -4.11 7.12 6.74
C VAL A 383 -3.11 6.65 5.72
N VAL A 384 -1.86 6.50 6.12
CA VAL A 384 -0.77 6.00 5.27
C VAL A 384 -0.27 4.67 5.83
N ILE A 385 -0.37 3.62 5.03
CA ILE A 385 0.10 2.28 5.38
C ILE A 385 1.14 1.85 4.35
N ASP A 386 2.41 1.76 4.76
CA ASP A 386 3.54 1.49 3.84
C ASP A 386 3.53 0.05 3.28
N GLU A 387 3.24 -0.95 4.10
CA GLU A 387 3.22 -2.36 3.68
C GLU A 387 2.00 -3.07 4.28
N LEU A 388 0.83 -2.90 3.63
CA LEU A 388 -0.46 -3.38 4.13
C LEU A 388 -0.50 -4.88 4.48
N PRO A 389 0.06 -5.82 3.67
CA PRO A 389 0.00 -7.24 3.98
C PRO A 389 0.73 -7.65 5.26
N THR A 390 1.52 -6.78 5.87
CA THR A 390 2.26 -7.08 7.11
C THR A 390 1.39 -7.04 8.35
N ILE A 391 0.22 -6.41 8.28
CA ILE A 391 -0.78 -6.32 9.34
C ILE A 391 -2.15 -6.71 8.81
N TYR A 392 -2.97 -7.32 9.65
CA TYR A 392 -4.38 -7.55 9.35
C TYR A 392 -5.24 -6.75 10.34
N PHE A 393 -6.26 -6.07 9.84
CA PHE A 393 -7.28 -5.44 10.67
C PHE A 393 -8.61 -5.36 9.91
N ARG A 394 -9.67 -5.63 10.63
CA ARG A 394 -11.02 -5.62 10.08
C ARG A 394 -11.52 -4.20 9.86
N GLY A 395 -12.33 -4.01 8.82
CA GLY A 395 -13.01 -2.75 8.55
C GLY A 395 -12.26 -1.80 7.62
N LEU A 396 -11.13 -2.22 7.05
CA LEU A 396 -10.42 -1.44 6.04
C LEU A 396 -11.26 -1.24 4.78
N ASP A 397 -11.95 -2.27 4.33
CA ASP A 397 -12.90 -2.24 3.22
C ASP A 397 -14.03 -1.24 3.47
N ASN A 398 -14.61 -1.26 4.66
CA ASN A 398 -15.64 -0.31 5.07
C ASN A 398 -15.08 1.13 5.16
N LEU A 399 -13.87 1.31 5.70
CA LEU A 399 -13.21 2.61 5.70
C LEU A 399 -13.11 3.15 4.28
N ILE A 400 -12.57 2.38 3.33
CA ILE A 400 -12.39 2.80 1.94
C ILE A 400 -13.74 3.17 1.30
N ALA A 401 -14.80 2.41 1.57
CA ALA A 401 -16.12 2.64 1.02
C ALA A 401 -16.79 3.91 1.56
N THR A 402 -16.55 4.26 2.83
CA THR A 402 -17.26 5.35 3.55
C THR A 402 -16.42 6.59 3.85
N ALA A 403 -15.10 6.48 3.73
CA ALA A 403 -14.11 7.52 4.08
C ALA A 403 -14.37 8.87 3.41
N ARG A 404 -14.91 8.86 2.18
CA ARG A 404 -15.18 10.09 1.42
C ARG A 404 -16.10 11.07 2.17
N SER A 405 -17.16 10.58 2.76
CA SER A 405 -18.13 11.41 3.49
C SER A 405 -17.56 12.03 4.77
N ASN A 406 -16.53 11.40 5.35
CA ASN A 406 -15.87 11.80 6.57
C ASN A 406 -14.49 12.45 6.35
N LYS A 407 -14.16 12.74 5.09
CA LYS A 407 -12.87 13.34 4.67
C LYS A 407 -11.64 12.59 5.19
N VAL A 408 -11.65 11.26 5.07
CA VAL A 408 -10.51 10.42 5.39
C VAL A 408 -9.81 9.99 4.10
N ALA A 409 -8.62 10.49 3.86
CA ALA A 409 -7.75 10.03 2.78
C ALA A 409 -7.03 8.74 3.22
N VAL A 410 -6.91 7.78 2.30
CA VAL A 410 -6.26 6.49 2.57
C VAL A 410 -5.22 6.21 1.50
N CYS A 411 -3.98 5.92 1.89
CA CYS A 411 -2.90 5.51 1.01
C CYS A 411 -2.35 4.16 1.47
N LEU A 412 -2.53 3.13 0.64
CA LEU A 412 -2.16 1.75 0.93
C LEU A 412 -0.98 1.32 0.05
N GLY A 413 0.19 1.15 0.66
CA GLY A 413 1.38 0.62 0.00
C GLY A 413 1.47 -0.90 0.15
N PHE A 414 1.83 -1.61 -0.92
CA PHE A 414 2.20 -3.03 -0.89
C PHE A 414 2.87 -3.46 -2.20
N GLN A 415 3.32 -4.73 -2.27
CA GLN A 415 4.14 -5.15 -3.41
C GLN A 415 3.29 -5.63 -4.57
N ASP A 416 2.32 -6.51 -4.33
CA ASP A 416 1.43 -7.06 -5.34
C ASP A 416 0.09 -7.54 -4.77
N PHE A 417 -0.87 -7.82 -5.65
CA PHE A 417 -2.20 -8.28 -5.25
C PHE A 417 -2.22 -9.71 -4.70
N SER A 418 -1.24 -10.54 -5.03
CA SER A 418 -1.17 -11.92 -4.53
C SER A 418 -0.87 -11.93 -3.04
N GLN A 419 -0.01 -11.03 -2.57
CA GLN A 419 0.23 -10.84 -1.13
C GLN A 419 -1.04 -10.38 -0.41
N LEU A 420 -1.77 -9.42 -0.99
CA LEU A 420 -3.01 -8.95 -0.41
C LEU A 420 -4.06 -10.07 -0.29
N LYS A 421 -4.23 -10.88 -1.34
CA LYS A 421 -5.13 -12.05 -1.34
C LYS A 421 -4.73 -13.08 -0.29
N ARG A 422 -3.43 -13.36 -0.16
CA ARG A 422 -2.92 -14.29 0.85
C ARG A 422 -3.26 -13.86 2.27
N ASP A 423 -3.10 -12.56 2.58
CA ASP A 423 -3.10 -12.05 3.94
C ASP A 423 -4.47 -11.45 4.38
N TYR A 424 -5.34 -11.12 3.42
CA TYR A 424 -6.70 -10.61 3.67
C TYR A 424 -7.80 -11.57 3.19
N GLY A 425 -7.43 -12.61 2.40
CA GLY A 425 -8.39 -13.48 1.72
C GLY A 425 -8.89 -12.86 0.40
N ASP A 426 -9.43 -13.73 -0.48
CA ASP A 426 -9.84 -13.31 -1.83
C ASP A 426 -10.96 -12.27 -1.83
N LYS A 427 -11.94 -12.40 -0.91
CA LYS A 427 -13.11 -11.51 -0.85
C LYS A 427 -12.73 -10.10 -0.41
N GLU A 428 -12.04 -9.93 0.70
CA GLU A 428 -11.62 -8.61 1.20
C GLU A 428 -10.63 -7.96 0.24
N ALA A 429 -9.66 -8.73 -0.28
CA ALA A 429 -8.71 -8.23 -1.27
C ALA A 429 -9.42 -7.72 -2.54
N ALA A 430 -10.43 -8.43 -3.04
CA ALA A 430 -11.21 -8.00 -4.20
C ALA A 430 -11.99 -6.70 -3.91
N VAL A 431 -12.58 -6.55 -2.73
CA VAL A 431 -13.28 -5.32 -2.33
C VAL A 431 -12.30 -4.14 -2.30
N ILE A 432 -11.14 -4.30 -1.64
CA ILE A 432 -10.11 -3.26 -1.58
C ILE A 432 -9.67 -2.85 -2.99
N GLN A 433 -9.37 -3.81 -3.86
CA GLN A 433 -8.93 -3.56 -5.24
C GLN A 433 -9.97 -2.79 -6.06
N ASN A 434 -11.26 -3.13 -5.93
CA ASN A 434 -12.33 -2.60 -6.77
C ASN A 434 -12.87 -1.25 -6.28
N THR A 435 -12.77 -0.97 -4.98
CA THR A 435 -13.33 0.25 -4.36
C THR A 435 -12.39 1.45 -4.46
N VAL A 436 -11.08 1.21 -4.52
CA VAL A 436 -10.08 2.27 -4.59
C VAL A 436 -10.16 3.04 -5.90
N GLY A 437 -10.23 4.38 -5.79
CA GLY A 437 -10.33 5.28 -6.94
C GLY A 437 -9.01 5.63 -7.59
N ASN A 438 -7.90 5.65 -6.82
CA ASN A 438 -6.58 6.05 -7.33
C ASN A 438 -5.61 4.89 -7.23
N ILE A 439 -4.94 4.57 -8.33
CA ILE A 439 -3.96 3.48 -8.40
C ILE A 439 -2.65 3.98 -8.97
N PHE A 440 -1.57 3.63 -8.29
CA PHE A 440 -0.20 3.84 -8.72
C PHE A 440 0.52 2.50 -8.71
N SER A 441 1.15 2.14 -9.81
CA SER A 441 1.95 0.92 -9.89
C SER A 441 3.32 1.21 -10.47
N GLY A 442 4.36 0.97 -9.69
CA GLY A 442 5.70 0.73 -10.22
C GLY A 442 5.78 -0.64 -10.87
N GLN A 443 6.99 -1.17 -11.00
CA GLN A 443 7.20 -2.50 -11.55
C GLN A 443 6.47 -3.57 -10.72
N VAL A 444 5.61 -4.36 -11.36
CA VAL A 444 4.94 -5.56 -10.83
C VAL A 444 4.87 -6.62 -11.92
N VAL A 445 4.75 -7.89 -11.53
CA VAL A 445 4.79 -9.02 -12.48
C VAL A 445 3.57 -9.93 -12.37
N GLY A 446 3.42 -10.84 -13.31
CA GLY A 446 2.44 -11.92 -13.25
C GLY A 446 0.99 -11.45 -13.33
N GLU A 447 0.15 -11.98 -12.45
CA GLU A 447 -1.30 -11.70 -12.41
C GLU A 447 -1.59 -10.22 -12.08
N THR A 448 -0.82 -9.62 -11.18
CA THR A 448 -0.97 -8.20 -10.83
C THR A 448 -0.79 -7.30 -12.05
N ALA A 449 0.23 -7.54 -12.87
CA ALA A 449 0.45 -6.76 -14.09
C ALA A 449 -0.69 -6.94 -15.12
N ARG A 450 -1.26 -8.13 -15.23
CA ARG A 450 -2.41 -8.41 -16.11
C ARG A 450 -3.66 -7.67 -15.63
N THR A 451 -3.99 -7.78 -14.36
CA THR A 451 -5.15 -7.11 -13.74
C THR A 451 -5.08 -5.60 -13.92
N LEU A 452 -3.89 -5.00 -13.74
CA LEU A 452 -3.69 -3.57 -13.96
C LEU A 452 -3.84 -3.19 -15.43
N SER A 453 -3.26 -3.97 -16.34
CA SER A 453 -3.39 -3.76 -17.79
C SER A 453 -4.85 -3.79 -18.24
N GLU A 454 -5.65 -4.70 -17.70
CA GLU A 454 -7.09 -4.79 -17.96
C GLU A 454 -7.86 -3.58 -17.38
N ARG A 455 -7.50 -3.14 -16.17
CA ARG A 455 -8.11 -1.97 -15.52
C ARG A 455 -7.86 -0.66 -16.27
N PHE A 456 -6.69 -0.50 -16.90
CA PHE A 456 -6.38 0.67 -17.72
C PHE A 456 -7.10 0.68 -19.06
N GLY A 457 -7.74 -0.43 -19.45
CA GLY A 457 -8.57 -0.56 -20.63
C GLY A 457 -7.79 -0.81 -21.91
N LYS A 458 -8.54 -0.76 -23.01
CA LYS A 458 -8.04 -1.05 -24.36
C LYS A 458 -8.25 0.15 -25.27
N ILE A 459 -7.36 0.30 -26.23
CA ILE A 459 -7.46 1.30 -27.29
C ILE A 459 -7.54 0.60 -28.64
N VAL A 460 -8.14 1.30 -29.60
CA VAL A 460 -8.19 0.85 -30.99
C VAL A 460 -6.89 1.23 -31.66
N GLN A 461 -6.09 0.23 -32.03
CA GLN A 461 -4.85 0.42 -32.77
C GLN A 461 -5.02 0.03 -34.23
N LYS A 462 -4.46 0.84 -35.12
CA LYS A 462 -4.37 0.53 -36.55
C LYS A 462 -3.07 -0.18 -36.83
N ARG A 463 -3.11 -1.48 -37.10
CA ARG A 463 -1.95 -2.25 -37.51
C ARG A 463 -1.87 -2.27 -39.04
N GLN A 464 -0.76 -1.80 -39.57
CA GLN A 464 -0.48 -1.95 -41.01
C GLN A 464 0.34 -3.23 -41.22
N SER A 465 -0.20 -4.14 -41.95
CA SER A 465 0.52 -5.32 -42.47
C SER A 465 0.92 -5.04 -43.91
N VAL A 466 2.21 -5.01 -44.16
CA VAL A 466 2.73 -4.82 -45.54
C VAL A 466 3.22 -6.18 -46.01
N SER A 467 2.54 -6.71 -47.02
CA SER A 467 2.99 -7.92 -47.72
C SER A 467 3.70 -7.52 -49.00
N ILE A 468 4.98 -7.85 -49.13
CA ILE A 468 5.81 -7.52 -50.28
C ILE A 468 6.07 -8.81 -51.05
N ASN A 469 5.44 -8.94 -52.23
CA ASN A 469 5.75 -9.98 -53.22
C ASN A 469 6.67 -9.40 -54.29
N ARG A 470 7.32 -10.25 -55.07
CA ARG A 470 8.26 -9.84 -56.13
C ARG A 470 7.61 -8.89 -57.17
N SER A 471 6.30 -8.96 -57.35
CA SER A 471 5.54 -8.17 -58.35
C SER A 471 4.57 -7.17 -57.76
N ASP A 472 4.21 -7.26 -56.46
CA ASP A 472 3.20 -6.39 -55.87
C ASP A 472 3.43 -6.12 -54.39
N THR A 473 3.00 -4.98 -53.93
CA THR A 473 3.03 -4.58 -52.51
C THR A 473 1.62 -4.30 -52.04
N SER A 474 1.04 -5.22 -51.28
CA SER A 474 -0.26 -5.00 -50.66
C SER A 474 -0.12 -4.49 -49.26
N THR A 475 -0.82 -3.43 -48.90
CA THR A 475 -0.90 -2.87 -47.55
C THR A 475 -2.30 -3.15 -47.03
N SER A 476 -2.39 -3.94 -45.97
CA SER A 476 -3.66 -4.16 -45.28
C SER A 476 -3.62 -3.40 -43.94
N ILE A 477 -4.65 -2.61 -43.69
CA ILE A 477 -4.82 -1.87 -42.43
C ILE A 477 -5.87 -2.62 -41.62
N ASN A 478 -5.46 -3.29 -40.57
CA ASN A 478 -6.33 -3.95 -39.62
C ASN A 478 -6.48 -3.10 -38.36
N THR A 479 -7.70 -2.95 -37.88
CA THR A 479 -8.02 -2.29 -36.62
C THR A 479 -8.18 -3.35 -35.56
N GLN A 480 -7.35 -3.29 -34.51
CA GLN A 480 -7.39 -4.24 -33.40
C GLN A 480 -7.48 -3.51 -32.07
N LEU A 481 -8.22 -4.09 -31.12
CA LEU A 481 -8.23 -3.63 -29.73
C LEU A 481 -6.99 -4.18 -29.01
N ASP A 482 -6.09 -3.30 -28.62
CA ASP A 482 -4.91 -3.63 -27.83
C ASP A 482 -4.98 -2.95 -26.46
N SER A 483 -4.29 -3.51 -25.46
CA SER A 483 -4.19 -2.89 -24.12
C SER A 483 -3.53 -1.52 -24.22
N LEU A 484 -4.08 -0.51 -23.55
CA LEU A 484 -3.50 0.83 -23.50
C LEU A 484 -2.09 0.77 -22.91
N ILE A 485 -1.91 0.06 -21.79
CA ILE A 485 -0.62 -0.24 -21.18
C ILE A 485 -0.50 -1.77 -21.06
N PRO A 486 0.31 -2.42 -21.89
CA PRO A 486 0.48 -3.87 -21.85
C PRO A 486 1.11 -4.37 -20.54
N ALA A 487 0.72 -5.55 -20.06
CA ALA A 487 1.28 -6.16 -18.86
C ALA A 487 2.81 -6.35 -18.94
N SER A 488 3.35 -6.60 -20.14
CA SER A 488 4.79 -6.70 -20.37
C SER A 488 5.55 -5.40 -20.07
N LYS A 489 4.92 -4.25 -20.33
CA LYS A 489 5.50 -2.93 -20.01
C LYS A 489 5.46 -2.65 -18.51
N ILE A 490 4.35 -2.98 -17.85
CA ILE A 490 4.23 -2.86 -16.38
C ILE A 490 5.31 -3.71 -15.69
N SER A 491 5.60 -4.89 -16.24
CA SER A 491 6.61 -5.79 -15.69
C SER A 491 8.07 -5.35 -15.90
N THR A 492 8.30 -4.35 -16.74
CA THR A 492 9.64 -3.85 -17.10
C THR A 492 9.85 -2.38 -16.76
N LEU A 493 8.98 -1.79 -15.94
CA LEU A 493 9.11 -0.40 -15.51
C LEU A 493 10.43 -0.16 -14.77
N SER A 494 11.05 0.97 -15.07
CA SER A 494 12.22 1.43 -14.35
C SER A 494 11.84 2.09 -13.02
N GLN A 495 12.80 2.22 -12.12
CA GLN A 495 12.64 2.93 -10.85
C GLN A 495 12.06 4.35 -11.06
N SER A 496 11.11 4.72 -10.21
CA SER A 496 10.38 6.00 -10.24
C SER A 496 9.50 6.22 -11.49
N VAL A 497 9.35 5.22 -12.35
CA VAL A 497 8.35 5.22 -13.42
C VAL A 497 7.12 4.47 -12.94
N PHE A 498 5.97 5.13 -13.02
CA PHE A 498 4.71 4.58 -12.55
C PHE A 498 3.67 4.59 -13.65
N VAL A 499 2.81 3.58 -13.63
CA VAL A 499 1.56 3.54 -14.37
C VAL A 499 0.40 3.59 -13.41
N GLY A 500 -0.72 4.14 -13.85
CA GLY A 500 -1.86 4.21 -12.95
C GLY A 500 -3.06 4.93 -13.52
N ALA A 501 -4.03 5.11 -12.66
CA ALA A 501 -5.24 5.85 -12.93
C ALA A 501 -5.65 6.67 -11.71
N VAL A 502 -6.13 7.88 -11.93
CA VAL A 502 -6.65 8.77 -10.89
C VAL A 502 -8.11 9.06 -11.15
N SER A 503 -8.84 9.34 -10.08
CA SER A 503 -10.26 9.67 -10.14
C SER A 503 -10.45 11.17 -10.02
N ASP A 504 -11.33 11.72 -10.85
CA ASP A 504 -11.79 13.09 -10.73
C ASP A 504 -12.79 13.30 -9.58
N ASN A 505 -13.14 14.55 -9.39
CA ASN A 505 -14.16 14.98 -8.46
C ASN A 505 -15.26 15.75 -9.21
N PHE A 506 -16.43 15.91 -8.61
CA PHE A 506 -17.50 16.71 -9.16
C PHE A 506 -17.02 18.18 -9.30
N GLY A 507 -17.06 18.72 -10.52
CA GLY A 507 -16.56 20.06 -10.83
C GLY A 507 -15.05 20.20 -11.04
N GLU A 508 -14.28 19.11 -10.91
CA GLU A 508 -12.83 19.09 -11.12
C GLU A 508 -12.46 17.91 -12.05
N GLU A 509 -12.77 18.06 -13.35
CA GLU A 509 -12.51 17.02 -14.34
C GLU A 509 -11.02 16.91 -14.68
N ILE A 510 -10.52 15.67 -14.63
CA ILE A 510 -9.21 15.27 -15.14
C ILE A 510 -9.42 14.72 -16.54
N GLU A 511 -8.91 15.41 -17.56
CA GLU A 511 -9.05 14.96 -18.95
C GLU A 511 -8.34 13.62 -19.20
N GLN A 512 -7.11 13.50 -18.67
CA GLN A 512 -6.27 12.33 -18.85
C GLN A 512 -6.07 11.61 -17.50
N LYS A 513 -7.00 10.68 -17.20
CA LYS A 513 -7.02 9.96 -15.91
C LYS A 513 -5.96 8.88 -15.81
N ILE A 514 -5.53 8.32 -16.93
CA ILE A 514 -4.52 7.25 -16.98
C ILE A 514 -3.17 7.86 -17.28
N PHE A 515 -2.15 7.38 -16.59
CA PHE A 515 -0.78 7.86 -16.74
C PHE A 515 0.25 6.73 -16.88
N HIS A 516 1.34 7.02 -17.59
CA HIS A 516 2.57 6.26 -17.64
C HIS A 516 3.72 7.27 -17.64
N ALA A 517 4.24 7.59 -16.47
CA ALA A 517 5.15 8.70 -16.29
C ALA A 517 6.22 8.44 -15.23
N ARG A 518 7.35 9.09 -15.35
CA ARG A 518 8.33 9.21 -14.29
C ARG A 518 7.87 10.31 -13.32
N ILE A 519 7.76 9.99 -12.05
CA ILE A 519 7.56 11.01 -11.02
C ILE A 519 8.89 11.73 -10.80
N VAL A 520 8.86 13.04 -10.92
CA VAL A 520 10.04 13.90 -10.77
C VAL A 520 10.25 14.20 -9.29
N VAL A 521 11.39 13.75 -8.77
CA VAL A 521 11.81 14.07 -7.41
C VAL A 521 13.14 14.82 -7.51
N ASP A 522 13.22 16.00 -6.92
CA ASP A 522 14.47 16.73 -6.78
C ASP A 522 15.34 16.05 -5.71
N ASN A 523 16.23 15.18 -6.18
CA ASN A 523 17.08 14.37 -5.30
C ASN A 523 18.03 15.23 -4.45
N ASP A 524 18.50 16.37 -4.96
CA ASP A 524 19.42 17.23 -4.22
C ASP A 524 18.68 18.01 -3.15
N ALA A 525 17.47 18.49 -3.44
CA ALA A 525 16.60 19.12 -2.44
C ALA A 525 16.22 18.12 -1.35
N VAL A 526 15.85 16.87 -1.71
CA VAL A 526 15.50 15.82 -0.72
C VAL A 526 16.70 15.47 0.14
N LYS A 527 17.90 15.30 -0.43
CA LYS A 527 19.12 15.01 0.35
C LYS A 527 19.44 16.14 1.34
N LYS A 528 19.33 17.39 0.88
CA LYS A 528 19.54 18.57 1.75
C LYS A 528 18.50 18.60 2.87
N GLU A 529 17.24 18.35 2.54
CA GLU A 529 16.17 18.30 3.52
C GLU A 529 16.38 17.20 4.55
N MET A 530 16.74 15.99 4.12
CA MET A 530 17.02 14.85 5.01
C MET A 530 18.23 15.10 5.92
N ALA A 531 19.24 15.83 5.45
CA ALA A 531 20.39 16.20 6.27
C ALA A 531 20.04 17.16 7.43
N GLU A 532 18.93 17.89 7.31
CA GLU A 532 18.40 18.79 8.35
C GLU A 532 17.44 18.09 9.33
N TYR A 533 17.07 16.83 9.06
CA TYR A 533 16.12 16.10 9.89
C TYR A 533 16.69 15.84 11.30
N LYS A 534 15.85 16.09 12.27
CA LYS A 534 16.13 15.71 13.66
C LYS A 534 15.54 14.33 13.94
N PRO A 535 16.25 13.50 14.68
CA PRO A 535 15.70 12.23 15.13
C PRO A 535 14.48 12.47 16.02
N ILE A 536 13.61 11.46 16.11
CA ILE A 536 12.50 11.48 17.10
C ILE A 536 13.10 11.53 18.48
N PRO A 537 12.69 12.51 19.33
CA PRO A 537 13.28 12.67 20.67
C PRO A 537 12.95 11.49 21.58
N GLU A 538 13.69 11.34 22.64
CA GLU A 538 13.30 10.49 23.76
C GLU A 538 12.05 11.09 24.43
N ILE A 539 11.02 10.26 24.59
CA ILE A 539 9.70 10.66 25.09
C ILE A 539 9.61 10.35 26.58
N SER A 540 10.13 9.19 26.98
CA SER A 540 10.14 8.71 28.35
C SER A 540 11.57 8.51 28.83
N SER A 541 12.00 9.31 29.76
CA SER A 541 13.26 9.10 30.49
C SER A 541 12.99 9.06 32.00
N PHE A 542 13.44 8.02 32.63
CA PHE A 542 13.33 7.89 34.08
C PHE A 542 14.75 7.88 34.66
N LEU A 543 15.08 8.94 35.40
CA LEU A 543 16.34 9.06 36.09
C LEU A 543 16.10 8.91 37.61
N ASP A 544 16.96 8.20 38.30
CA ASP A 544 16.95 8.18 39.76
C ASP A 544 17.54 9.47 40.34
N ALA A 545 17.57 9.57 41.68
CA ALA A 545 18.11 10.75 42.37
C ALA A 545 19.61 10.98 42.10
N SER A 546 20.34 9.97 41.61
CA SER A 546 21.74 10.05 41.20
C SER A 546 21.97 10.40 39.74
N GLY A 547 20.88 10.53 38.96
CA GLY A 547 20.90 10.76 37.49
C GLY A 547 21.13 9.49 36.67
N ARG A 548 21.05 8.29 37.27
CA ARG A 548 21.14 7.01 36.56
C ARG A 548 19.82 6.71 35.87
N ASP A 549 19.90 6.23 34.64
CA ASP A 549 18.74 5.76 33.90
C ASP A 549 18.15 4.47 34.50
N ILE A 550 16.91 4.54 34.94
CA ILE A 550 16.16 3.44 35.56
C ILE A 550 14.97 2.97 34.68
N MET A 551 14.97 3.29 33.38
CA MET A 551 13.88 2.94 32.47
C MET A 551 13.62 1.43 32.45
N GLN A 552 14.67 0.61 32.39
CA GLN A 552 14.53 -0.85 32.36
C GLN A 552 13.96 -1.41 33.69
N GLU A 553 14.29 -0.81 34.80
CA GLU A 553 13.71 -1.14 36.11
C GLU A 553 12.21 -0.82 36.13
N LYS A 554 11.81 0.34 35.62
CA LYS A 554 10.39 0.76 35.51
C LYS A 554 9.57 -0.15 34.60
N ILE A 555 10.14 -0.57 33.48
CA ILE A 555 9.49 -1.54 32.57
C ILE A 555 9.29 -2.89 33.27
N LYS A 556 10.30 -3.39 34.01
CA LYS A 556 10.21 -4.64 34.79
C LYS A 556 9.22 -4.52 35.95
N GLU A 557 9.21 -3.37 36.64
CA GLU A 557 8.25 -3.08 37.70
C GLU A 557 6.81 -3.12 37.20
N ASN A 558 6.52 -2.44 36.06
CA ASN A 558 5.21 -2.47 35.41
C ASN A 558 4.80 -3.89 35.02
N TYR A 559 5.72 -4.69 34.46
CA TYR A 559 5.46 -6.08 34.11
C TYR A 559 5.08 -6.93 35.33
N ARG A 560 5.80 -6.79 36.43
CA ARG A 560 5.50 -7.50 37.71
C ARG A 560 4.18 -7.04 38.30
N ARG A 561 3.92 -5.72 38.29
CA ARG A 561 2.67 -5.15 38.76
C ARG A 561 1.47 -5.74 38.03
N ILE A 562 1.48 -5.79 36.71
CA ILE A 562 0.37 -6.35 35.90
C ILE A 562 0.14 -7.83 36.24
N LYS A 563 1.20 -8.61 36.48
CA LYS A 563 1.08 -10.00 36.92
C LYS A 563 0.45 -10.12 38.30
N GLN A 564 0.82 -9.23 39.21
CA GLN A 564 0.23 -9.22 40.55
C GLN A 564 -1.22 -8.74 40.50
N ASP A 565 -1.52 -7.69 39.75
CA ASP A 565 -2.89 -7.21 39.55
C ASP A 565 -3.83 -8.33 39.08
N ALA A 566 -3.37 -9.19 38.16
CA ALA A 566 -4.15 -10.33 37.67
C ALA A 566 -4.36 -11.43 38.75
N LEU A 567 -3.44 -11.60 39.69
CA LEU A 567 -3.64 -12.48 40.86
C LEU A 567 -4.63 -11.87 41.84
N ASP A 568 -4.45 -10.59 42.17
CA ASP A 568 -5.29 -9.86 43.10
C ASP A 568 -6.74 -9.78 42.63
N ILE A 569 -6.98 -9.66 41.31
CA ILE A 569 -8.32 -9.71 40.70
C ILE A 569 -8.99 -11.06 40.99
N ILE A 570 -8.31 -12.18 40.70
CA ILE A 570 -8.86 -13.52 40.92
C ILE A 570 -9.15 -13.72 42.42
N GLU A 571 -8.20 -13.42 43.30
CA GLU A 571 -8.39 -13.59 44.74
C GLU A 571 -9.53 -12.73 45.30
N THR A 572 -9.66 -11.50 44.81
CA THR A 572 -10.73 -10.57 45.23
C THR A 572 -12.09 -11.07 44.80
N GLU A 573 -12.22 -11.51 43.56
CA GLU A 573 -13.48 -12.06 43.03
C GLU A 573 -13.85 -13.40 43.69
N MET A 574 -12.89 -14.28 43.92
CA MET A 574 -13.13 -15.54 44.65
C MET A 574 -13.66 -15.28 46.07
N LYS A 575 -13.06 -14.32 46.79
CA LYS A 575 -13.54 -13.88 48.12
C LYS A 575 -14.94 -13.25 48.04
N ARG A 576 -15.30 -12.56 46.98
CA ARG A 576 -16.64 -12.02 46.73
C ARG A 576 -17.65 -13.13 46.52
N ILE A 577 -17.29 -14.11 45.67
CA ILE A 577 -18.12 -15.28 45.36
C ILE A 577 -18.37 -16.11 46.63
N GLU A 578 -17.34 -16.35 47.47
CA GLU A 578 -17.44 -17.08 48.72
C GLU A 578 -18.35 -16.41 49.76
N LYS A 579 -18.48 -15.08 49.72
CA LYS A 579 -19.34 -14.31 50.63
C LYS A 579 -20.80 -14.20 50.16
N ASP A 580 -21.05 -14.43 48.88
CA ASP A 580 -22.37 -14.41 48.28
C ASP A 580 -22.94 -15.84 48.28
N GLU A 581 -23.85 -16.14 49.22
CA GLU A 581 -24.42 -17.48 49.41
C GLU A 581 -24.93 -18.08 48.09
N LYS A 582 -25.63 -17.28 47.27
CA LYS A 582 -26.20 -17.74 45.98
C LYS A 582 -25.13 -18.10 44.97
N LEU A 583 -24.09 -17.28 44.85
CA LEU A 583 -22.96 -17.55 43.97
C LEU A 583 -22.10 -18.71 44.46
N ALA A 584 -21.88 -18.80 45.76
CA ALA A 584 -21.13 -19.91 46.39
C ALA A 584 -21.81 -21.25 46.16
N GLU A 585 -23.13 -21.36 46.33
CA GLU A 585 -23.89 -22.55 46.03
C GLU A 585 -23.82 -22.94 44.54
N THR A 586 -24.05 -21.97 43.65
CA THR A 586 -24.11 -22.21 42.21
C THR A 586 -22.76 -22.56 41.60
N LEU A 587 -21.69 -21.87 42.01
CA LEU A 587 -20.37 -21.94 41.36
C LEU A 587 -19.36 -22.81 42.10
N LEU A 588 -19.43 -22.88 43.44
CA LEU A 588 -18.49 -23.65 44.27
C LEU A 588 -19.08 -24.98 44.79
N GLY A 589 -20.38 -25.21 44.61
CA GLY A 589 -21.05 -26.40 45.11
C GLY A 589 -21.04 -26.50 46.64
N LYS A 590 -20.83 -25.39 47.34
CA LYS A 590 -20.87 -25.32 48.81
C LYS A 590 -22.32 -25.13 49.23
N THR A 591 -23.00 -26.22 49.57
CA THR A 591 -24.18 -26.19 50.45
C THR A 591 -23.68 -26.10 51.88
N GLU A 592 -24.26 -25.21 52.73
CA GLU A 592 -24.04 -25.23 54.17
C GLU A 592 -24.32 -26.57 54.81
#